data_79cd5ecf83bf2bf18e9d23d2425d6584
#
_entry.id   79cd5ecf83bf2bf18e9d23d2425d6584
#
_cell.length_a   1.000
_cell.length_b   1.000
_cell.length_c   1.000
_cell.angle_alpha   90.00
_cell.angle_beta   90.00
_cell.angle_gamma   90.00
#
_symmetry.space_group_name_H-M   'P 1'
#
loop_
_entity.id
_entity.type
_entity.pdbx_description
1 polymer ?
#
loop_
_entity_poly.entity_id
_entity_poly.type
_entity_poly.pdbx_seq_one_letter_code
_entity_poly.pdbx_strand_id
1 'polypeptide(L)'
;MNKAYVYRLYPTADQKILFAKTFGCCRKIWNLMLGDRIDAYNDYGITLLPTPAWYKDDDRYSYLKEVDSLALANVQLALQKAYKAFFDGIAEFPKFKSKRRAKLSYTTNNQGGTISVADKSVRLPKVGMVKAKIHRNAPSYMVLKSATISCDKCGRHYISVLYEYDKTDTADKASDPEKRLGLDYKSDGLYVDS
;
A
#
# COMPACT_ATOMS: atom_id res chain seq x y z
N MET A 1 -16.55 4.95 -5.58
CA MET A 1 -15.71 3.97 -6.30
C MET A 1 -14.24 4.22 -6.00
N ASN A 2 -13.37 3.22 -6.24
CA ASN A 2 -11.94 3.36 -6.00
C ASN A 2 -11.15 3.15 -7.29
N LYS A 3 -10.09 3.97 -7.50
CA LYS A 3 -9.16 3.86 -8.62
C LYS A 3 -7.73 4.08 -8.16
N ALA A 4 -6.81 3.23 -8.61
CA ALA A 4 -5.40 3.33 -8.27
C ALA A 4 -4.58 3.79 -9.48
N TYR A 5 -3.63 4.72 -9.25
CA TYR A 5 -2.65 5.15 -10.23
C TYR A 5 -1.26 4.74 -9.77
N VAL A 6 -0.51 4.07 -10.64
CA VAL A 6 0.84 3.60 -10.33
C VAL A 6 1.87 4.46 -11.03
N TYR A 7 2.86 4.97 -10.26
CA TYR A 7 3.93 5.80 -10.78
C TYR A 7 5.29 5.22 -10.39
N ARG A 8 6.29 5.44 -11.25
CA ARG A 8 7.68 5.14 -10.95
C ARG A 8 8.27 6.23 -10.06
N LEU A 9 8.92 5.82 -8.96
CA LEU A 9 9.67 6.71 -8.07
C LEU A 9 11.17 6.68 -8.39
N TYR A 10 11.82 7.83 -8.18
CA TYR A 10 13.28 8.00 -8.29
C TYR A 10 13.82 8.60 -6.98
N PRO A 11 13.86 7.79 -5.90
CA PRO A 11 14.31 8.27 -4.60
C PRO A 11 15.83 8.53 -4.59
N THR A 12 16.26 9.51 -3.78
CA THR A 12 17.66 9.75 -3.43
C THR A 12 18.22 8.60 -2.59
N ALA A 13 19.52 8.60 -2.32
CA ALA A 13 20.16 7.59 -1.48
C ALA A 13 19.52 7.54 -0.07
N ASP A 14 19.33 8.70 0.58
CA ASP A 14 18.74 8.79 1.91
C ASP A 14 17.27 8.34 1.92
N GLN A 15 16.50 8.69 0.89
CA GLN A 15 15.12 8.24 0.75
C GLN A 15 15.02 6.72 0.55
N LYS A 16 15.97 6.10 -0.18
CA LYS A 16 16.04 4.64 -0.31
C LYS A 16 16.32 3.97 1.04
N ILE A 17 17.21 4.56 1.85
CA ILE A 17 17.51 4.07 3.21
C ILE A 17 16.23 4.12 4.06
N LEU A 18 15.50 5.24 4.04
CA LEU A 18 14.28 5.40 4.81
C LEU A 18 13.15 4.45 4.34
N PHE A 19 13.02 4.22 3.03
CA PHE A 19 12.11 3.20 2.51
C PHE A 19 12.49 1.80 3.00
N ALA A 20 13.78 1.45 2.96
CA ALA A 20 14.26 0.14 3.44
C ALA A 20 14.00 -0.03 4.96
N LYS A 21 14.24 1.01 5.77
CA LYS A 21 13.89 1.05 7.20
C LYS A 21 12.38 0.82 7.39
N THR A 22 11.53 1.52 6.63
CA THR A 22 10.07 1.41 6.73
C THR A 22 9.60 -0.01 6.37
N PHE A 23 10.11 -0.62 5.29
CA PHE A 23 9.81 -2.02 4.96
C PHE A 23 10.23 -2.98 6.08
N GLY A 24 11.41 -2.74 6.68
CA GLY A 24 11.91 -3.52 7.81
C GLY A 24 11.02 -3.39 9.04
N CYS A 25 10.66 -2.18 9.43
CA CYS A 25 9.79 -1.89 10.56
C CYS A 25 8.39 -2.50 10.39
N CYS A 26 7.78 -2.37 9.21
CA CYS A 26 6.49 -2.99 8.91
C CYS A 26 6.53 -4.52 9.04
N ARG A 27 7.61 -5.16 8.55
CA ARG A 27 7.80 -6.59 8.72
C ARG A 27 8.01 -6.97 10.20
N LYS A 28 8.80 -6.20 10.94
CA LYS A 28 9.06 -6.45 12.36
C LYS A 28 7.77 -6.35 13.19
N ILE A 29 6.98 -5.28 13.00
CA ILE A 29 5.69 -5.09 13.68
C ILE A 29 4.71 -6.22 13.35
N TRP A 30 4.61 -6.65 12.09
CA TRP A 30 3.81 -7.81 11.74
C TRP A 30 4.19 -9.04 12.55
N ASN A 31 5.49 -9.34 12.62
CA ASN A 31 5.98 -10.53 13.30
C ASN A 31 5.82 -10.45 14.82
N LEU A 32 6.05 -9.28 15.42
CA LEU A 32 5.82 -9.07 16.86
C LEU A 32 4.36 -9.27 17.20
N MET A 33 3.44 -8.56 16.53
CA MET A 33 2.01 -8.69 16.78
C MET A 33 1.48 -10.11 16.53
N LEU A 34 2.01 -10.81 15.53
CA LEU A 34 1.63 -12.19 15.25
C LEU A 34 2.13 -13.14 16.36
N GLY A 35 3.39 -12.97 16.78
CA GLY A 35 3.98 -13.77 17.86
C GLY A 35 3.19 -13.61 19.16
N ASP A 36 3.03 -12.37 19.63
CA ASP A 36 2.33 -12.07 20.89
C ASP A 36 0.88 -12.60 20.89
N ARG A 37 0.20 -12.59 19.74
CA ARG A 37 -1.15 -13.18 19.62
C ARG A 37 -1.13 -14.70 19.73
N ILE A 38 -0.14 -15.36 19.14
CA ILE A 38 0.02 -16.82 19.21
C ILE A 38 0.35 -17.23 20.65
N ASP A 39 1.33 -16.54 21.27
CA ASP A 39 1.78 -16.83 22.61
C ASP A 39 0.65 -16.63 23.65
N ALA A 40 -0.06 -15.51 23.58
CA ALA A 40 -1.20 -15.23 24.45
C ALA A 40 -2.33 -16.26 24.32
N TYR A 41 -2.58 -16.76 23.11
CA TYR A 41 -3.58 -17.81 22.92
C TYR A 41 -3.12 -19.17 23.44
N ASN A 42 -1.87 -19.54 23.18
CA ASN A 42 -1.30 -20.81 23.63
C ASN A 42 -1.16 -20.89 25.15
N ASP A 43 -0.72 -19.79 25.78
CA ASP A 43 -0.41 -19.77 27.20
C ASP A 43 -1.65 -19.53 28.08
N TYR A 44 -2.60 -18.72 27.59
CA TYR A 44 -3.72 -18.22 28.39
C TYR A 44 -5.10 -18.41 27.76
N GLY A 45 -5.19 -18.89 26.52
CA GLY A 45 -6.46 -19.03 25.78
C GLY A 45 -7.12 -17.70 25.42
N ILE A 46 -6.39 -16.57 25.49
CA ILE A 46 -6.94 -15.23 25.25
C ILE A 46 -6.60 -14.70 23.85
N THR A 47 -7.53 -13.93 23.29
CA THR A 47 -7.30 -13.20 22.04
C THR A 47 -6.68 -11.83 22.33
N LEU A 48 -5.37 -11.73 22.19
CA LEU A 48 -4.65 -10.47 22.33
C LEU A 48 -4.76 -9.62 21.02
N LEU A 49 -4.95 -8.32 21.16
CA LEU A 49 -5.01 -7.35 20.03
C LEU A 49 -3.91 -6.30 20.19
N PRO A 50 -2.63 -6.64 19.97
CA PRO A 50 -1.53 -5.71 20.14
C PRO A 50 -1.60 -4.59 19.09
N THR A 51 -1.12 -3.42 19.47
CA THR A 51 -1.04 -2.24 18.59
C THR A 51 0.42 -1.85 18.37
N PRO A 52 0.77 -1.19 17.24
CA PRO A 52 2.13 -0.71 17.03
C PRO A 52 2.62 0.27 18.11
N ALA A 53 1.71 0.96 18.80
CA ALA A 53 2.04 1.86 19.90
C ALA A 53 2.75 1.13 21.05
N TRP A 54 2.28 -0.04 21.45
CA TRP A 54 2.87 -0.85 22.52
C TRP A 54 4.37 -1.11 22.31
N TYR A 55 4.76 -1.37 21.06
CA TYR A 55 6.18 -1.63 20.74
C TYR A 55 7.01 -0.35 20.62
N LYS A 56 6.40 0.78 20.28
CA LYS A 56 7.12 2.06 20.20
C LYS A 56 7.55 2.58 21.57
N ASP A 57 6.84 2.20 22.62
CA ASP A 57 7.13 2.62 23.98
C ASP A 57 8.20 1.73 24.65
N ASP A 58 8.56 0.62 24.01
CA ASP A 58 9.66 -0.24 24.41
C ASP A 58 10.98 0.26 23.80
N ASP A 59 11.97 0.50 24.62
CA ASP A 59 13.29 0.99 24.21
C ASP A 59 14.00 0.08 23.20
N ARG A 60 13.76 -1.23 23.27
CA ARG A 60 14.28 -2.22 22.33
C ARG A 60 13.84 -1.94 20.88
N TYR A 61 12.77 -1.20 20.69
CA TYR A 61 12.18 -0.90 19.37
C TYR A 61 12.06 0.60 19.10
N SER A 62 12.86 1.42 19.76
CA SER A 62 12.87 2.90 19.62
C SER A 62 12.97 3.37 18.16
N TYR A 63 13.66 2.60 17.30
CA TYR A 63 13.78 2.87 15.86
C TYR A 63 12.43 2.85 15.10
N LEU A 64 11.37 2.29 15.68
CA LEU A 64 10.02 2.35 15.10
C LEU A 64 9.45 3.78 15.05
N LYS A 65 10.00 4.70 15.88
CA LYS A 65 9.63 6.12 15.88
C LYS A 65 10.21 6.89 14.68
N GLU A 66 11.21 6.34 14.00
CA GLU A 66 11.85 6.97 12.83
C GLU A 66 10.97 6.89 11.58
N VAL A 67 10.09 5.90 11.50
CA VAL A 67 9.27 5.64 10.32
C VAL A 67 7.83 6.18 10.47
N ASP A 68 7.08 6.17 9.37
CA ASP A 68 5.70 6.63 9.36
C ASP A 68 4.79 5.76 10.24
N SER A 69 4.11 6.40 11.19
CA SER A 69 3.20 5.73 12.11
C SER A 69 1.98 5.12 11.42
N LEU A 70 1.48 5.76 10.37
CA LEU A 70 0.34 5.24 9.60
C LEU A 70 0.72 4.00 8.80
N ALA A 71 1.98 3.90 8.36
CA ALA A 71 2.48 2.68 7.74
C ALA A 71 2.44 1.51 8.73
N LEU A 72 2.83 1.73 9.99
CA LEU A 72 2.76 0.70 11.04
C LEU A 72 1.31 0.35 11.41
N ALA A 73 0.41 1.35 11.50
CA ALA A 73 -1.01 1.12 11.76
C ALA A 73 -1.67 0.28 10.65
N ASN A 74 -1.30 0.49 9.38
CA ASN A 74 -1.79 -0.33 8.28
C ASN A 74 -1.32 -1.80 8.38
N VAL A 75 -0.18 -2.07 9.01
CA VAL A 75 0.25 -3.45 9.29
C VAL A 75 -0.69 -4.14 10.27
N GLN A 76 -1.14 -3.43 11.31
CA GLN A 76 -2.13 -3.95 12.25
C GLN A 76 -3.44 -4.30 11.53
N LEU A 77 -3.96 -3.37 10.71
CA LEU A 77 -5.18 -3.62 9.93
C LEU A 77 -5.02 -4.81 8.97
N ALA A 78 -3.85 -4.94 8.34
CA ALA A 78 -3.56 -6.07 7.45
C ALA A 78 -3.52 -7.40 8.21
N LEU A 79 -2.95 -7.42 9.42
CA LEU A 79 -2.94 -8.63 10.27
C LEU A 79 -4.34 -9.01 10.72
N GLN A 80 -5.17 -8.03 11.13
CA GLN A 80 -6.56 -8.27 11.48
C GLN A 80 -7.37 -8.85 10.32
N LYS A 81 -7.18 -8.29 9.10
CA LYS A 81 -7.80 -8.83 7.87
C LYS A 81 -7.35 -10.25 7.57
N ALA A 82 -6.07 -10.58 7.79
CA ALA A 82 -5.54 -11.92 7.57
C ALA A 82 -6.15 -12.94 8.56
N TYR A 83 -6.30 -12.57 9.84
CA TYR A 83 -6.99 -13.41 10.82
C TYR A 83 -8.47 -13.59 10.48
N LYS A 84 -9.15 -12.50 10.08
CA LYS A 84 -10.55 -12.60 9.65
C LYS A 84 -10.69 -13.56 8.48
N ALA A 85 -9.87 -13.45 7.45
CA ALA A 85 -9.91 -14.35 6.29
C ALA A 85 -9.62 -15.81 6.66
N PHE A 86 -8.76 -16.04 7.66
CA PHE A 86 -8.52 -17.38 8.19
C PHE A 86 -9.77 -17.95 8.90
N PHE A 87 -10.40 -17.19 9.80
CA PHE A 87 -11.61 -17.64 10.49
C PHE A 87 -12.82 -17.79 9.55
N ASP A 88 -12.88 -17.00 8.50
CA ASP A 88 -13.90 -17.12 7.45
C ASP A 88 -13.63 -18.32 6.50
N GLY A 89 -12.53 -19.08 6.69
CA GLY A 89 -12.14 -20.24 5.86
C GLY A 89 -11.62 -19.86 4.45
N ILE A 90 -11.34 -18.57 4.21
CA ILE A 90 -10.92 -18.05 2.89
C ILE A 90 -9.40 -18.18 2.69
N ALA A 91 -8.61 -18.13 3.77
CA ALA A 91 -7.15 -18.13 3.73
C ALA A 91 -6.53 -19.01 4.82
N GLU A 92 -5.27 -19.40 4.62
CA GLU A 92 -4.49 -20.08 5.65
C GLU A 92 -4.17 -19.16 6.83
N PHE A 93 -3.75 -19.77 7.96
CA PHE A 93 -3.31 -19.04 9.14
C PHE A 93 -2.18 -18.05 8.79
N PRO A 94 -2.19 -16.82 9.35
CA PRO A 94 -1.17 -15.81 9.09
C PRO A 94 0.24 -16.34 9.40
N LYS A 95 1.18 -16.11 8.47
CA LYS A 95 2.56 -16.60 8.58
C LYS A 95 3.53 -15.47 8.92
N PHE A 96 4.61 -15.79 9.64
CA PHE A 96 5.72 -14.87 9.87
C PHE A 96 6.39 -14.45 8.55
N LYS A 97 6.74 -13.18 8.46
CA LYS A 97 7.37 -12.60 7.28
C LYS A 97 8.89 -12.65 7.39
N SER A 98 9.56 -13.32 6.46
CA SER A 98 11.02 -13.34 6.36
C SER A 98 11.56 -12.23 5.44
N LYS A 99 12.80 -11.78 5.66
CA LYS A 99 13.48 -10.76 4.83
C LYS A 99 13.56 -11.19 3.36
N ARG A 100 13.77 -12.48 3.09
CA ARG A 100 13.96 -13.02 1.73
C ARG A 100 12.67 -13.15 0.95
N ARG A 101 11.55 -13.48 1.63
CA ARG A 101 10.26 -13.82 0.99
C ARG A 101 9.25 -12.69 1.05
N ALA A 102 9.37 -11.78 2.02
CA ALA A 102 8.42 -10.70 2.17
C ALA A 102 8.51 -9.70 1.01
N LYS A 103 7.36 -9.32 0.48
CA LYS A 103 7.27 -8.22 -0.47
C LYS A 103 7.73 -6.93 0.19
N LEU A 104 8.63 -6.20 -0.45
CA LEU A 104 9.09 -4.89 0.00
C LEU A 104 8.03 -3.85 -0.34
N SER A 105 7.06 -3.69 0.55
CA SER A 105 5.99 -2.70 0.39
C SER A 105 5.39 -2.28 1.72
N TYR A 106 4.89 -1.04 1.79
CA TYR A 106 4.06 -0.53 2.87
C TYR A 106 2.99 0.40 2.32
N THR A 107 1.89 0.51 3.04
CA THR A 107 0.79 1.43 2.72
C THR A 107 0.70 2.50 3.81
N THR A 108 0.51 3.74 3.42
CA THR A 108 0.23 4.87 4.32
C THR A 108 -1.03 5.59 3.87
N ASN A 109 -1.82 6.09 4.84
CA ASN A 109 -3.07 6.79 4.59
C ASN A 109 -2.84 8.30 4.47
N ASN A 110 -3.65 8.95 3.65
CA ASN A 110 -3.63 10.39 3.52
C ASN A 110 -4.49 11.04 4.62
N GLN A 111 -3.87 11.32 5.77
CA GLN A 111 -4.52 12.08 6.85
C GLN A 111 -4.06 13.53 6.81
N GLY A 112 -5.02 14.46 6.72
CA GLY A 112 -4.72 15.88 6.72
C GLY A 112 -3.81 16.35 5.56
N GLY A 113 -3.86 15.71 4.39
CA GLY A 113 -3.06 16.12 3.23
C GLY A 113 -1.57 15.77 3.33
N THR A 114 -1.20 14.76 4.12
CA THR A 114 0.20 14.34 4.28
C THR A 114 0.80 13.72 3.01
N ILE A 115 -0.05 13.27 2.08
CA ILE A 115 0.33 12.75 0.78
C ILE A 115 -0.20 13.69 -0.30
N SER A 116 0.66 14.12 -1.21
CA SER A 116 0.26 14.90 -2.38
C SER A 116 1.03 14.47 -3.62
N VAL A 117 0.40 14.57 -4.78
CA VAL A 117 0.98 14.27 -6.10
C VAL A 117 1.10 15.57 -6.87
N ALA A 118 2.32 15.91 -7.31
CA ALA A 118 2.62 17.05 -8.18
C ALA A 118 3.17 16.52 -9.51
N ASP A 119 3.35 17.40 -10.51
CA ASP A 119 3.70 17.03 -11.90
C ASP A 119 4.90 16.07 -12.04
N LYS A 120 5.92 16.21 -11.17
CA LYS A 120 7.17 15.43 -11.25
C LYS A 120 7.58 14.80 -9.91
N SER A 121 6.72 14.87 -8.90
CA SER A 121 7.07 14.42 -7.55
C SER A 121 5.85 14.01 -6.74
N VAL A 122 6.09 13.23 -5.70
CA VAL A 122 5.09 12.86 -4.71
C VAL A 122 5.62 13.18 -3.32
N ARG A 123 4.82 13.88 -2.51
CA ARG A 123 5.11 14.10 -1.09
C ARG A 123 4.64 12.90 -0.27
N LEU A 124 5.50 12.41 0.61
CA LEU A 124 5.22 11.28 1.50
C LEU A 124 5.58 11.63 2.94
N PRO A 125 4.82 11.11 3.93
CA PRO A 125 5.15 11.28 5.35
C PRO A 125 6.57 10.80 5.66
N LYS A 126 7.31 11.56 6.48
CA LYS A 126 8.70 11.28 6.88
C LYS A 126 9.73 11.34 5.75
N VAL A 127 9.38 10.96 4.52
CA VAL A 127 10.30 10.88 3.37
C VAL A 127 10.42 12.23 2.65
N GLY A 128 9.38 13.07 2.73
CA GLY A 128 9.32 14.35 2.00
C GLY A 128 8.98 14.19 0.53
N MET A 129 9.53 15.08 -0.31
CA MET A 129 9.30 15.09 -1.75
C MET A 129 10.18 14.07 -2.45
N VAL A 130 9.56 13.13 -3.16
CA VAL A 130 10.24 12.10 -3.95
C VAL A 130 9.97 12.33 -5.42
N LYS A 131 11.02 12.41 -6.25
CA LYS A 131 10.88 12.53 -7.71
C LYS A 131 10.10 11.32 -8.26
N ALA A 132 9.12 11.60 -9.13
CA ALA A 132 8.27 10.57 -9.72
C ALA A 132 8.01 10.85 -11.20
N LYS A 133 7.77 9.81 -11.99
CA LYS A 133 7.28 9.92 -13.37
C LYS A 133 5.75 9.85 -13.35
N ILE A 134 5.11 11.01 -13.34
CA ILE A 134 3.65 11.13 -13.41
C ILE A 134 3.27 11.14 -14.89
N HIS A 135 2.68 10.07 -15.36
CA HIS A 135 2.25 9.92 -16.77
C HIS A 135 0.76 10.13 -16.95
N ARG A 136 0.01 10.25 -15.85
CA ARG A 136 -1.43 10.47 -15.83
C ARG A 136 -1.81 11.16 -14.52
N ASN A 137 -2.51 12.27 -14.62
CA ASN A 137 -3.03 12.97 -13.44
C ASN A 137 -4.39 12.41 -13.05
N ALA A 138 -4.65 12.35 -11.75
CA ALA A 138 -5.98 12.06 -11.26
C ALA A 138 -6.88 13.29 -11.50
N PRO A 139 -8.12 13.12 -11.98
CA PRO A 139 -9.10 14.19 -12.07
C PRO A 139 -9.32 14.89 -10.72
N SER A 140 -9.68 16.18 -10.77
CA SER A 140 -9.84 17.01 -9.55
C SER A 140 -10.94 16.55 -8.59
N TYR A 141 -11.94 15.83 -9.10
CA TYR A 141 -13.02 15.27 -8.28
C TYR A 141 -12.61 14.05 -7.47
N MET A 142 -11.44 13.46 -7.76
CA MET A 142 -10.96 12.28 -7.03
C MET A 142 -10.24 12.67 -5.75
N VAL A 143 -10.59 12.04 -4.65
CA VAL A 143 -9.99 12.25 -3.33
C VAL A 143 -8.91 11.22 -3.07
N LEU A 144 -7.68 11.67 -2.79
CA LEU A 144 -6.55 10.80 -2.45
C LEU A 144 -6.75 10.20 -1.05
N LYS A 145 -6.81 8.88 -0.94
CA LYS A 145 -7.05 8.14 0.32
C LYS A 145 -5.79 7.55 0.91
N SER A 146 -4.97 6.90 0.09
CA SER A 146 -3.75 6.22 0.55
C SER A 146 -2.73 6.07 -0.57
N ALA A 147 -1.51 5.74 -0.17
CA ALA A 147 -0.44 5.38 -1.08
C ALA A 147 0.27 4.11 -0.62
N THR A 148 0.54 3.21 -1.55
CA THR A 148 1.35 2.01 -1.33
C THR A 148 2.67 2.15 -2.05
N ILE A 149 3.76 2.19 -1.29
CA ILE A 149 5.12 2.26 -1.80
C ILE A 149 5.67 0.83 -1.89
N SER A 150 6.32 0.51 -3.00
CA SER A 150 6.91 -0.80 -3.22
C SER A 150 8.28 -0.71 -3.88
N CYS A 151 9.11 -1.75 -3.64
CA CYS A 151 10.38 -1.93 -4.32
C CYS A 151 10.40 -3.32 -4.97
N ASP A 152 10.76 -3.38 -6.25
CA ASP A 152 10.90 -4.64 -6.97
C ASP A 152 12.26 -5.30 -6.69
N LYS A 153 12.45 -6.51 -7.22
CA LYS A 153 13.70 -7.27 -7.06
C LYS A 153 14.93 -6.60 -7.74
N CYS A 154 14.68 -5.69 -8.67
CA CYS A 154 15.72 -4.91 -9.35
C CYS A 154 16.03 -3.60 -8.62
N GLY A 155 15.49 -3.37 -7.42
CA GLY A 155 15.69 -2.14 -6.65
C GLY A 155 14.89 -0.93 -7.16
N ARG A 156 13.95 -1.14 -8.07
CA ARG A 156 13.12 -0.07 -8.61
C ARG A 156 11.94 0.21 -7.71
N HIS A 157 11.69 1.49 -7.43
CA HIS A 157 10.63 1.93 -6.53
C HIS A 157 9.41 2.41 -7.30
N TYR A 158 8.24 2.05 -6.79
CA TYR A 158 6.93 2.43 -7.33
C TYR A 158 6.02 2.92 -6.22
N ILE A 159 5.07 3.75 -6.59
CA ILE A 159 3.96 4.16 -5.73
C ILE A 159 2.64 3.87 -6.43
N SER A 160 1.72 3.23 -5.72
CA SER A 160 0.32 3.09 -6.11
C SER A 160 -0.51 4.03 -5.25
N VAL A 161 -1.08 5.06 -5.84
CA VAL A 161 -1.92 6.06 -5.16
C VAL A 161 -3.38 5.69 -5.36
N LEU A 162 -4.09 5.46 -4.26
CA LEU A 162 -5.50 5.11 -4.26
C LEU A 162 -6.35 6.38 -4.12
N TYR A 163 -7.24 6.56 -5.06
CA TYR A 163 -8.26 7.62 -5.07
C TYR A 163 -9.65 7.04 -4.92
N GLU A 164 -10.50 7.78 -4.22
CA GLU A 164 -11.93 7.54 -4.11
C GLU A 164 -12.69 8.61 -4.88
N TYR A 165 -13.79 8.23 -5.52
CA TYR A 165 -14.70 9.14 -6.24
C TYR A 165 -16.12 8.58 -6.28
N ASP A 166 -17.12 9.44 -6.46
CA ASP A 166 -18.50 9.05 -6.59
C ASP A 166 -18.86 8.68 -8.05
N LYS A 167 -19.82 7.76 -8.23
CA LYS A 167 -20.27 7.37 -9.57
C LYS A 167 -20.87 8.52 -10.37
N THR A 168 -21.50 9.45 -9.69
CA THR A 168 -22.11 10.66 -10.28
C THR A 168 -21.08 11.54 -10.98
N ASP A 169 -19.84 11.57 -10.47
CA ASP A 169 -18.77 12.37 -11.05
C ASP A 169 -18.23 11.84 -12.40
N THR A 170 -18.61 10.62 -12.77
CA THR A 170 -18.23 9.99 -14.05
C THR A 170 -19.30 10.09 -15.13
N ALA A 171 -20.51 10.57 -14.81
CA ALA A 171 -21.64 10.60 -15.74
C ALA A 171 -21.45 11.53 -16.95
N ASP A 172 -20.56 12.54 -16.84
CA ASP A 172 -20.27 13.48 -17.94
C ASP A 172 -19.35 12.94 -19.04
N LYS A 173 -18.91 11.68 -18.95
CA LYS A 173 -18.17 10.98 -19.99
C LYS A 173 -18.95 9.77 -20.51
N ALA A 174 -20.18 9.98 -20.90
CA ALA A 174 -20.85 9.07 -21.82
C ALA A 174 -19.98 9.05 -23.09
N SER A 175 -19.25 7.95 -23.31
CA SER A 175 -18.58 7.73 -24.58
C SER A 175 -19.65 7.78 -25.65
N ASP A 176 -19.50 8.70 -26.58
CA ASP A 176 -20.34 8.79 -27.78
C ASP A 176 -20.54 7.39 -28.34
N PRO A 177 -21.79 6.87 -28.43
CA PRO A 177 -22.05 5.50 -28.90
C PRO A 177 -21.50 5.27 -30.32
N GLU A 178 -21.39 6.32 -31.13
CA GLU A 178 -20.86 6.26 -32.48
C GLU A 178 -19.31 6.17 -32.53
N LYS A 179 -18.63 6.41 -31.42
CA LYS A 179 -17.16 6.26 -31.30
C LYS A 179 -16.71 4.95 -30.66
N ARG A 180 -17.52 3.92 -30.71
CA ARG A 180 -17.15 2.59 -30.25
C ARG A 180 -16.61 1.77 -31.41
N LEU A 181 -15.34 1.34 -31.29
CA LEU A 181 -14.75 0.33 -32.18
C LEU A 181 -14.76 -1.01 -31.46
N GLY A 182 -15.47 -1.97 -32.00
CA GLY A 182 -15.37 -3.36 -31.58
C GLY A 182 -14.19 -4.02 -32.33
N LEU A 183 -13.24 -4.58 -31.57
CA LEU A 183 -12.13 -5.34 -32.14
C LEU A 183 -12.28 -6.80 -31.69
N ASP A 184 -12.30 -7.71 -32.66
CA ASP A 184 -12.30 -9.15 -32.40
C ASP A 184 -10.94 -9.76 -32.79
N TYR A 185 -10.48 -10.74 -32.00
CA TYR A 185 -9.23 -11.44 -32.27
C TYR A 185 -9.43 -12.55 -33.28
N LYS A 186 -8.63 -12.57 -34.35
CA LYS A 186 -8.60 -13.61 -35.35
C LYS A 186 -7.24 -14.29 -35.41
N SER A 187 -7.22 -15.59 -35.67
CA SER A 187 -5.97 -16.37 -35.81
C SER A 187 -5.12 -15.95 -37.03
N ASP A 188 -5.74 -15.37 -38.06
CA ASP A 188 -5.08 -14.94 -39.31
C ASP A 188 -4.69 -13.46 -39.31
N GLY A 189 -4.99 -12.73 -38.23
CA GLY A 189 -4.68 -11.31 -38.03
C GLY A 189 -4.85 -10.89 -36.62
N LEU A 190 -4.22 -9.77 -36.23
CA LEU A 190 -4.25 -9.30 -34.83
C LEU A 190 -5.68 -8.94 -34.39
N TYR A 191 -6.45 -8.24 -35.22
CA TYR A 191 -7.80 -7.79 -34.93
C TYR A 191 -8.58 -7.56 -36.24
N VAL A 192 -9.91 -7.63 -36.17
CA VAL A 192 -10.84 -7.23 -37.22
C VAL A 192 -11.77 -6.18 -36.61
N ASP A 193 -11.99 -5.06 -37.29
CA ASP A 193 -13.00 -4.08 -36.94
C ASP A 193 -14.41 -4.57 -37.31
N SER A 194 -15.35 -4.31 -36.44
CA SER A 194 -16.77 -4.63 -36.63
C SER A 194 -17.57 -3.42 -37.03
#